data_c2dc2d46ea6ad85056396a0df791967b
#
_entry.id   c2dc2d46ea6ad85056396a0df791967b
#
_cell.length_a   1.000
_cell.length_b   1.000
_cell.length_c   1.000
_cell.angle_alpha   90.00
_cell.angle_beta   90.00
_cell.angle_gamma   90.00
#
_symmetry.space_group_name_H-M   'P 1'
#
loop_
_entity.id
_entity.type
_entity.pdbx_description
1 polymer ?
#
loop_
_entity_poly.entity_id
_entity_poly.type
_entity_poly.pdbx_seq_one_letter_code
_entity_poly.pdbx_strand_id
1 'polypeptide(L)'
;MEVITVEIKKMHFGLLTRKGKTEIRERELPKMGEFDVLIKQETCNICTTDYGQFLGLREHQGYPMAGGHEGSGIIKEVGSKVKGYNIGDRVALLYDACGRCDMCKSGQEGRCADADILDKFSEDGYKGFFGFADYMVVPSRRIAKINKELPSAEAGFLEPLATVVKGVKLVKAKPNETMVVIGAGTMGLLNALTLKAYGCKVILTESFENKIENAKSLG
;
A
#
# COMPACT_ATOMS: atom_id res chain seq x y z
N MET A 1 -3.02 37.29 3.33
CA MET A 1 -3.29 36.21 4.27
C MET A 1 -1.98 35.45 4.48
N GLU A 2 -1.37 35.62 5.65
CA GLU A 2 -0.22 34.79 6.02
C GLU A 2 -0.71 33.33 6.18
N VAL A 3 -0.15 32.44 5.42
CA VAL A 3 -0.38 31.00 5.61
C VAL A 3 0.47 30.58 6.81
N ILE A 4 -0.16 30.41 7.97
CA ILE A 4 0.51 29.83 9.13
C ILE A 4 0.81 28.37 8.78
N THR A 5 2.05 28.10 8.40
CA THR A 5 2.53 26.72 8.20
C THR A 5 2.77 26.12 9.57
N VAL A 6 1.88 25.27 10.04
CA VAL A 6 2.11 24.51 11.28
C VAL A 6 3.18 23.47 10.97
N GLU A 7 4.34 23.61 11.59
CA GLU A 7 5.41 22.62 11.49
C GLU A 7 4.97 21.32 12.17
N ILE A 8 4.85 20.24 11.40
CA ILE A 8 4.48 18.92 11.91
C ILE A 8 5.77 18.26 12.41
N LYS A 9 5.89 18.08 13.73
CA LYS A 9 7.09 17.51 14.36
C LYS A 9 6.94 16.07 14.77
N LYS A 10 5.71 15.59 14.95
CA LYS A 10 5.40 14.28 15.47
C LYS A 10 4.39 13.55 14.58
N MET A 11 4.42 12.24 14.66
CA MET A 11 3.46 11.35 14.02
C MET A 11 2.93 10.31 15.01
N HIS A 12 1.67 9.92 14.82
CA HIS A 12 1.09 8.77 15.52
C HIS A 12 1.01 7.59 14.57
N PHE A 13 1.23 6.40 15.09
CA PHE A 13 1.17 5.18 14.30
C PHE A 13 0.67 3.99 15.09
N GLY A 14 0.06 3.03 14.39
CA GLY A 14 -0.35 1.74 14.93
C GLY A 14 0.86 0.80 15.02
N LEU A 15 1.10 0.27 16.21
CA LEU A 15 2.17 -0.68 16.48
C LEU A 15 1.59 -2.01 16.93
N LEU A 16 1.91 -3.08 16.24
CA LEU A 16 1.66 -4.44 16.70
C LEU A 16 2.81 -4.83 17.63
N THR A 17 2.57 -4.77 18.95
CA THR A 17 3.60 -4.97 19.98
C THR A 17 3.92 -6.44 20.21
N ARG A 18 2.92 -7.30 20.03
CA ARG A 18 3.00 -8.77 20.09
C ARG A 18 1.74 -9.36 19.50
N LYS A 19 1.70 -10.68 19.34
CA LYS A 19 0.51 -11.41 18.93
C LYS A 19 -0.74 -10.93 19.67
N GLY A 20 -1.77 -10.56 18.90
CA GLY A 20 -3.08 -10.13 19.40
C GLY A 20 -3.10 -8.79 20.12
N LYS A 21 -2.00 -8.00 20.07
CA LYS A 21 -1.96 -6.71 20.79
C LYS A 21 -1.41 -5.59 19.92
N THR A 22 -2.24 -4.60 19.68
CA THR A 22 -1.89 -3.35 19.00
C THR A 22 -1.96 -2.16 19.99
N GLU A 23 -1.13 -1.15 19.73
CA GLU A 23 -1.12 0.10 20.50
C GLU A 23 -0.91 1.27 19.54
N ILE A 24 -1.44 2.44 19.89
CA ILE A 24 -1.08 3.69 19.22
C ILE A 24 0.17 4.24 19.91
N ARG A 25 1.16 4.58 19.12
CA ARG A 25 2.41 5.19 19.57
C ARG A 25 2.61 6.54 18.89
N GLU A 26 3.35 7.40 19.56
CA GLU A 26 3.82 8.68 19.04
C GLU A 26 5.35 8.61 18.88
N ARG A 27 5.85 9.25 17.83
CA ARG A 27 7.29 9.46 17.63
C ARG A 27 7.53 10.81 16.95
N GLU A 28 8.75 11.31 17.06
CA GLU A 28 9.19 12.42 16.22
C GLU A 28 9.14 12.00 14.73
N LEU A 29 8.73 12.91 13.86
CA LEU A 29 8.83 12.67 12.42
C LEU A 29 10.28 12.41 12.04
N PRO A 30 10.57 11.36 11.24
CA PRO A 30 11.90 11.16 10.69
C PRO A 30 12.36 12.40 9.94
N LYS A 31 13.65 12.74 10.06
CA LYS A 31 14.23 13.85 9.31
C LYS A 31 14.09 13.61 7.80
N MET A 32 13.51 14.55 7.10
CA MET A 32 13.29 14.47 5.67
C MET A 32 14.61 14.67 4.92
N GLY A 33 14.93 13.73 4.01
CA GLY A 33 16.07 13.83 3.10
C GLY A 33 15.71 14.61 1.82
N GLU A 34 16.71 14.90 1.01
CA GLU A 34 16.56 15.69 -0.24
C GLU A 34 15.67 15.01 -1.28
N PHE A 35 15.50 13.66 -1.23
CA PHE A 35 14.68 12.87 -2.15
C PHE A 35 13.39 12.36 -1.52
N ASP A 36 13.07 12.79 -0.29
CA ASP A 36 11.92 12.32 0.45
C ASP A 36 10.72 13.25 0.29
N VAL A 37 9.56 12.72 0.61
CA VAL A 37 8.31 13.47 0.72
C VAL A 37 7.68 13.22 2.08
N LEU A 38 7.02 14.24 2.62
CA LEU A 38 6.11 14.10 3.76
C LEU A 38 4.71 13.88 3.24
N ILE A 39 4.08 12.79 3.65
CA ILE A 39 2.70 12.45 3.30
C ILE A 39 1.82 12.55 4.54
N LYS A 40 0.69 13.24 4.43
CA LYS A 40 -0.44 13.07 5.34
C LYS A 40 -1.26 11.88 4.84
N GLN A 41 -1.30 10.81 5.61
CA GLN A 41 -2.08 9.61 5.27
C GLN A 41 -3.58 9.92 5.30
N GLU A 42 -4.32 9.39 4.33
CA GLU A 42 -5.78 9.48 4.27
C GLU A 42 -6.43 8.13 4.50
N THR A 43 -5.75 7.07 4.05
CA THR A 43 -6.24 5.68 4.22
C THR A 43 -5.07 4.71 4.22
N CYS A 44 -5.25 3.58 4.89
CA CYS A 44 -4.43 2.39 4.76
C CYS A 44 -5.31 1.17 5.02
N ASN A 45 -5.45 0.30 4.03
CA ASN A 45 -6.25 -0.91 4.16
C ASN A 45 -5.52 -1.96 5.01
N ILE A 46 -6.29 -2.81 5.69
CA ILE A 46 -5.76 -3.95 6.45
C ILE A 46 -5.67 -5.14 5.51
N CYS A 47 -4.45 -5.57 5.21
CA CYS A 47 -4.17 -6.76 4.42
C CYS A 47 -4.31 -8.04 5.25
N THR A 48 -4.54 -9.16 4.59
CA THR A 48 -4.44 -10.49 5.23
C THR A 48 -3.05 -10.76 5.83
N THR A 49 -2.02 -10.09 5.34
CA THR A 49 -0.67 -10.11 5.92
C THR A 49 -0.66 -9.49 7.31
N ASP A 50 -1.25 -8.30 7.48
CA ASP A 50 -1.35 -7.62 8.77
C ASP A 50 -2.19 -8.43 9.76
N TYR A 51 -3.32 -8.98 9.29
CA TYR A 51 -4.19 -9.83 10.10
C TYR A 51 -3.49 -11.14 10.50
N GLY A 52 -2.78 -11.78 9.56
CA GLY A 52 -2.01 -13.00 9.84
C GLY A 52 -0.89 -12.74 10.87
N GLN A 53 -0.24 -11.58 10.82
CA GLN A 53 0.75 -11.18 11.80
C GLN A 53 0.11 -10.92 13.17
N PHE A 54 -1.04 -10.24 13.20
CA PHE A 54 -1.83 -10.04 14.43
C PHE A 54 -2.21 -11.38 15.09
N LEU A 55 -2.62 -12.37 14.30
CA LEU A 55 -2.95 -13.70 14.79
C LEU A 55 -1.75 -14.59 15.16
N GLY A 56 -0.52 -14.14 14.87
CA GLY A 56 0.70 -14.93 15.07
C GLY A 56 0.94 -16.00 14.01
N LEU A 57 0.28 -15.93 12.86
CA LEU A 57 0.50 -16.85 11.73
C LEU A 57 1.74 -16.45 10.91
N ARG A 58 2.31 -15.26 11.17
CA ARG A 58 3.48 -14.68 10.51
C ARG A 58 4.51 -14.16 11.50
N GLU A 59 4.74 -14.88 12.58
CA GLU A 59 5.68 -14.48 13.65
C GLU A 59 7.13 -14.37 13.18
N HIS A 60 7.48 -15.01 12.06
CA HIS A 60 8.80 -14.87 11.43
C HIS A 60 9.16 -13.42 11.05
N GLN A 61 8.18 -12.54 10.89
CA GLN A 61 8.41 -11.11 10.65
C GLN A 61 8.80 -10.35 11.92
N GLY A 62 8.60 -10.98 13.08
CA GLY A 62 8.96 -10.44 14.40
C GLY A 62 8.03 -9.35 14.92
N TYR A 63 8.24 -9.02 16.20
CA TYR A 63 7.57 -7.93 16.91
C TYR A 63 8.64 -7.07 17.62
N PRO A 64 8.37 -5.78 17.90
CA PRO A 64 7.20 -5.01 17.45
C PRO A 64 7.25 -4.69 15.95
N MET A 65 6.08 -4.46 15.33
CA MET A 65 5.99 -4.14 13.90
C MET A 65 5.00 -2.98 13.66
N ALA A 66 5.45 -1.94 12.98
CA ALA A 66 4.61 -0.86 12.47
C ALA A 66 4.12 -1.25 11.06
N GLY A 67 2.93 -1.85 10.98
CA GLY A 67 2.36 -2.40 9.76
C GLY A 67 1.74 -1.35 8.82
N GLY A 68 0.97 -1.86 7.84
CA GLY A 68 0.28 -1.06 6.84
C GLY A 68 1.12 -0.78 5.60
N HIS A 69 0.72 -1.35 4.46
CA HIS A 69 1.43 -1.21 3.19
C HIS A 69 0.48 -0.86 2.03
N GLU A 70 -0.83 -0.87 2.26
CA GLU A 70 -1.87 -0.53 1.29
C GLU A 70 -2.38 0.90 1.56
N GLY A 71 -1.47 1.89 1.59
CA GLY A 71 -1.77 3.25 1.99
C GLY A 71 -1.82 4.26 0.86
N SER A 72 -2.56 5.33 1.08
CA SER A 72 -2.54 6.52 0.24
C SER A 72 -2.69 7.79 1.07
N GLY A 73 -2.26 8.92 0.50
CA GLY A 73 -2.35 10.20 1.18
C GLY A 73 -1.96 11.39 0.29
N ILE A 74 -1.85 12.55 0.91
CA ILE A 74 -1.56 13.82 0.24
C ILE A 74 -0.16 14.29 0.63
N ILE A 75 0.64 14.65 -0.36
CA ILE A 75 1.97 15.25 -0.14
C ILE A 75 1.82 16.60 0.55
N LYS A 76 2.53 16.77 1.66
CA LYS A 76 2.58 18.00 2.46
C LYS A 76 3.90 18.75 2.29
N GLU A 77 5.00 18.01 2.08
CA GLU A 77 6.31 18.59 1.84
C GLU A 77 7.06 17.74 0.81
N VAL A 78 7.98 18.37 0.08
CA VAL A 78 8.85 17.72 -0.91
C VAL A 78 10.30 18.08 -0.67
N GLY A 79 11.19 17.13 -0.70
CA GLY A 79 12.62 17.35 -0.60
C GLY A 79 13.18 18.09 -1.85
N SER A 80 14.29 18.79 -1.67
CA SER A 80 14.86 19.71 -2.67
C SER A 80 15.23 19.06 -4.02
N LYS A 81 15.44 17.75 -4.04
CA LYS A 81 15.79 16.98 -5.25
C LYS A 81 14.66 16.09 -5.77
N VAL A 82 13.48 16.15 -5.16
CA VAL A 82 12.29 15.42 -5.64
C VAL A 82 11.84 16.02 -6.97
N LYS A 83 11.54 15.16 -7.95
CA LYS A 83 11.02 15.56 -9.26
C LYS A 83 9.72 14.83 -9.56
N GLY A 84 8.80 15.48 -10.27
CA GLY A 84 7.53 14.90 -10.70
C GLY A 84 6.42 14.91 -9.65
N TYR A 85 6.70 15.37 -8.44
CA TYR A 85 5.72 15.47 -7.35
C TYR A 85 5.65 16.89 -6.82
N ASN A 86 4.43 17.30 -6.43
CA ASN A 86 4.16 18.63 -5.86
C ASN A 86 3.37 18.47 -4.55
N ILE A 87 3.45 19.49 -3.70
CA ILE A 87 2.57 19.60 -2.53
C ILE A 87 1.10 19.59 -3.02
N GLY A 88 0.26 18.79 -2.36
CA GLY A 88 -1.15 18.60 -2.74
C GLY A 88 -1.39 17.44 -3.71
N ASP A 89 -0.37 16.81 -4.27
CA ASP A 89 -0.54 15.59 -5.05
C ASP A 89 -1.06 14.45 -4.16
N ARG A 90 -2.03 13.68 -4.66
CA ARG A 90 -2.44 12.41 -4.04
C ARG A 90 -1.54 11.30 -4.54
N VAL A 91 -1.06 10.50 -3.62
CA VAL A 91 -0.13 9.40 -3.90
C VAL A 91 -0.54 8.14 -3.16
N ALA A 92 -0.19 6.99 -3.72
CA ALA A 92 -0.29 5.70 -3.06
C ALA A 92 1.12 5.15 -2.78
N LEU A 93 1.22 4.35 -1.72
CA LEU A 93 2.46 3.71 -1.32
C LEU A 93 2.83 2.59 -2.27
N LEU A 94 4.12 2.46 -2.55
CA LEU A 94 4.71 1.35 -3.28
C LEU A 94 5.69 0.59 -2.38
N TYR A 95 5.94 -0.67 -2.71
CA TYR A 95 7.04 -1.41 -2.11
C TYR A 95 8.38 -0.73 -2.44
N ASP A 96 9.36 -0.89 -1.55
CA ASP A 96 10.69 -0.37 -1.79
C ASP A 96 11.42 -1.18 -2.84
N ALA A 97 12.08 -0.47 -3.73
CA ALA A 97 13.01 -1.04 -4.70
C ALA A 97 14.12 -0.03 -4.94
N CYS A 98 15.36 -0.48 -5.01
CA CYS A 98 16.50 0.44 -5.14
C CYS A 98 16.61 1.08 -6.52
N GLY A 99 15.93 0.54 -7.55
CA GLY A 99 15.97 1.01 -8.94
C GLY A 99 17.30 0.78 -9.67
N ARG A 100 18.33 0.25 -9.00
CA ARG A 100 19.71 0.17 -9.52
C ARG A 100 20.27 -1.25 -9.63
N CYS A 101 19.79 -2.22 -8.86
CA CYS A 101 20.24 -3.62 -8.97
C CYS A 101 19.70 -4.29 -10.24
N ASP A 102 20.25 -5.43 -10.62
CA ASP A 102 19.87 -6.13 -11.85
C ASP A 102 18.41 -6.57 -11.85
N MET A 103 17.85 -6.91 -10.68
CA MET A 103 16.45 -7.25 -10.55
C MET A 103 15.56 -6.03 -10.86
N CYS A 104 15.88 -4.86 -10.31
CA CYS A 104 15.13 -3.64 -10.61
C CYS A 104 15.26 -3.23 -12.09
N LYS A 105 16.48 -3.29 -12.65
CA LYS A 105 16.73 -2.96 -14.06
C LYS A 105 16.01 -3.89 -15.04
N SER A 106 15.74 -5.13 -14.61
CA SER A 106 14.97 -6.12 -15.40
C SER A 106 13.46 -6.09 -15.14
N GLY A 107 12.94 -5.12 -14.38
CA GLY A 107 11.50 -5.01 -14.05
C GLY A 107 11.04 -6.05 -13.02
N GLN A 108 11.93 -6.54 -12.20
CA GLN A 108 11.67 -7.50 -11.13
C GLN A 108 11.88 -6.86 -9.74
N GLU A 109 11.30 -5.67 -9.54
CA GLU A 109 11.48 -4.85 -8.32
C GLU A 109 11.08 -5.63 -7.05
N GLY A 110 10.07 -6.49 -7.12
CA GLY A 110 9.68 -7.37 -6.00
C GLY A 110 10.74 -8.39 -5.57
N ARG A 111 11.87 -8.49 -6.31
CA ARG A 111 13.05 -9.30 -5.98
C ARG A 111 14.29 -8.43 -5.73
N CYS A 112 14.08 -7.15 -5.42
CA CYS A 112 15.17 -6.24 -5.14
C CYS A 112 16.00 -6.72 -3.96
N ALA A 113 17.32 -6.87 -4.18
CA ALA A 113 18.25 -7.32 -3.12
C ALA A 113 18.47 -6.23 -2.05
N ASP A 114 18.20 -4.97 -2.37
CA ASP A 114 18.36 -3.82 -1.47
C ASP A 114 17.01 -3.35 -0.88
N ALA A 115 15.94 -4.12 -1.06
CA ALA A 115 14.62 -3.82 -0.48
C ALA A 115 14.58 -4.26 0.98
N ASP A 116 14.89 -3.37 1.88
CA ASP A 116 15.27 -3.69 3.27
C ASP A 116 14.32 -3.09 4.32
N ILE A 117 13.06 -2.80 3.90
CA ILE A 117 12.11 -2.06 4.74
C ILE A 117 11.69 -2.82 6.00
N LEU A 118 11.56 -4.14 5.89
CA LEU A 118 11.04 -4.95 6.99
C LEU A 118 12.10 -5.34 8.00
N ASP A 119 13.38 -5.32 7.61
CA ASP A 119 14.46 -5.83 8.43
C ASP A 119 15.28 -4.74 9.14
N LYS A 120 15.12 -3.46 8.71
CA LYS A 120 15.79 -2.34 9.36
C LYS A 120 14.95 -1.71 10.44
N PHE A 121 15.54 -1.62 11.63
CA PHE A 121 15.00 -0.79 12.69
C PHE A 121 15.34 0.68 12.42
N SER A 122 14.38 1.56 12.67
CA SER A 122 14.65 2.99 12.77
C SER A 122 15.45 3.30 14.05
N GLU A 123 16.05 4.49 14.13
CA GLU A 123 16.90 4.90 15.26
C GLU A 123 16.17 4.78 16.62
N ASP A 124 14.87 4.93 16.64
CA ASP A 124 14.02 4.80 17.83
C ASP A 124 13.55 3.35 18.11
N GLY A 125 14.10 2.36 17.40
CA GLY A 125 13.88 0.93 17.67
C GLY A 125 12.60 0.35 17.08
N TYR A 126 11.90 1.06 16.18
CA TYR A 126 10.74 0.55 15.47
C TYR A 126 11.12 0.08 14.06
N LYS A 127 10.39 -0.90 13.54
CA LYS A 127 10.53 -1.39 12.17
C LYS A 127 9.18 -1.53 11.47
N GLY A 128 9.17 -1.56 10.15
CA GLY A 128 7.99 -1.78 9.33
C GLY A 128 7.70 -0.68 8.33
N PHE A 129 6.51 -0.72 7.74
CA PHE A 129 6.08 0.22 6.70
C PHE A 129 5.55 1.55 7.23
N PHE A 130 5.05 1.58 8.46
CA PHE A 130 4.40 2.74 9.08
C PHE A 130 3.19 3.29 8.29
N GLY A 131 2.51 2.46 7.50
CA GLY A 131 1.34 2.89 6.74
C GLY A 131 0.11 3.13 7.63
N PHE A 132 0.01 2.49 8.79
CA PHE A 132 -1.00 2.79 9.80
C PHE A 132 -0.56 4.00 10.64
N ALA A 133 -0.32 5.13 10.01
CA ALA A 133 0.09 6.36 10.64
C ALA A 133 -0.69 7.57 10.11
N ASP A 134 -0.67 8.69 10.81
CA ASP A 134 -1.24 9.95 10.35
C ASP A 134 -0.31 10.69 9.36
N TYR A 135 1.01 10.54 9.54
CA TYR A 135 2.03 11.09 8.65
C TYR A 135 3.13 10.07 8.38
N MET A 136 3.80 10.22 7.22
CA MET A 136 4.98 9.42 6.85
C MET A 136 5.99 10.28 6.10
N VAL A 137 7.26 10.04 6.37
CA VAL A 137 8.37 10.48 5.51
C VAL A 137 8.86 9.27 4.72
N VAL A 138 8.80 9.36 3.40
CA VAL A 138 9.20 8.26 2.51
C VAL A 138 9.98 8.76 1.31
N PRO A 139 10.94 7.99 0.78
CA PRO A 139 11.58 8.31 -0.49
C PRO A 139 10.57 8.43 -1.63
N SER A 140 10.72 9.43 -2.50
CA SER A 140 9.80 9.67 -3.61
C SER A 140 9.68 8.50 -4.60
N ARG A 141 10.66 7.59 -4.64
CA ARG A 141 10.59 6.36 -5.43
C ARG A 141 9.59 5.32 -4.88
N ARG A 142 9.14 5.50 -3.63
CA ARG A 142 8.19 4.59 -2.95
C ARG A 142 6.74 5.05 -3.04
N ILE A 143 6.45 5.97 -3.92
CA ILE A 143 5.09 6.46 -4.14
C ILE A 143 4.77 6.52 -5.63
N ALA A 144 3.49 6.39 -5.94
CA ALA A 144 2.95 6.67 -7.27
C ALA A 144 1.88 7.74 -7.18
N LYS A 145 1.93 8.72 -8.07
CA LYS A 145 0.86 9.71 -8.20
C LYS A 145 -0.40 9.03 -8.73
N ILE A 146 -1.52 9.31 -8.09
CA ILE A 146 -2.84 8.81 -8.48
C ILE A 146 -3.79 9.98 -8.72
N ASN A 147 -4.93 9.69 -9.36
CA ASN A 147 -5.94 10.71 -9.59
C ASN A 147 -6.44 11.27 -8.25
N LYS A 148 -6.34 12.59 -8.07
CA LYS A 148 -6.76 13.29 -6.85
C LYS A 148 -8.27 13.24 -6.59
N GLU A 149 -9.07 13.00 -7.64
CA GLU A 149 -10.52 12.87 -7.55
C GLU A 149 -10.98 11.46 -7.09
N LEU A 150 -10.05 10.49 -7.05
CA LEU A 150 -10.35 9.16 -6.57
C LEU A 150 -10.68 9.24 -5.06
N PRO A 151 -11.79 8.63 -4.58
CA PRO A 151 -12.08 8.58 -3.14
C PRO A 151 -10.91 7.96 -2.36
N SER A 152 -10.59 8.52 -1.19
CA SER A 152 -9.45 8.02 -0.39
C SER A 152 -9.60 6.54 -0.02
N ALA A 153 -10.82 6.08 0.25
CA ALA A 153 -11.10 4.67 0.53
C ALA A 153 -10.75 3.74 -0.64
N GLU A 154 -10.89 4.21 -1.89
CA GLU A 154 -10.53 3.45 -3.09
C GLU A 154 -9.03 3.54 -3.39
N ALA A 155 -8.40 4.67 -3.06
CA ALA A 155 -6.99 4.92 -3.30
C ALA A 155 -6.08 3.90 -2.60
N GLY A 156 -6.48 3.39 -1.44
CA GLY A 156 -5.77 2.33 -0.70
C GLY A 156 -5.69 0.99 -1.44
N PHE A 157 -6.55 0.76 -2.44
CA PHE A 157 -6.53 -0.48 -3.22
C PHE A 157 -5.46 -0.51 -4.33
N LEU A 158 -4.65 0.52 -4.50
CA LEU A 158 -3.65 0.53 -5.57
C LEU A 158 -2.65 -0.62 -5.43
N GLU A 159 -2.16 -0.90 -4.23
CA GLU A 159 -1.19 -1.99 -3.99
C GLU A 159 -1.80 -3.37 -4.32
N PRO A 160 -2.95 -3.80 -3.73
CA PRO A 160 -3.55 -5.08 -4.07
C PRO A 160 -4.01 -5.13 -5.54
N LEU A 161 -4.45 -4.02 -6.13
CA LEU A 161 -4.79 -3.97 -7.55
C LEU A 161 -3.56 -4.20 -8.44
N ALA A 162 -2.39 -3.64 -8.09
CA ALA A 162 -1.15 -3.88 -8.82
C ALA A 162 -0.78 -5.38 -8.82
N THR A 163 -0.98 -6.06 -7.69
CA THR A 163 -0.79 -7.51 -7.55
C THR A 163 -1.73 -8.28 -8.48
N VAL A 164 -3.01 -7.90 -8.52
CA VAL A 164 -4.03 -8.51 -9.40
C VAL A 164 -3.70 -8.27 -10.88
N VAL A 165 -3.36 -7.05 -11.28
CA VAL A 165 -2.97 -6.73 -12.66
C VAL A 165 -1.77 -7.55 -13.10
N LYS A 166 -0.79 -7.75 -12.23
CA LYS A 166 0.34 -8.64 -12.50
C LYS A 166 -0.12 -10.07 -12.73
N GLY A 167 -1.02 -10.60 -11.90
CA GLY A 167 -1.61 -11.94 -12.05
C GLY A 167 -2.34 -12.10 -13.40
N VAL A 168 -3.21 -11.14 -13.76
CA VAL A 168 -3.95 -11.15 -15.03
C VAL A 168 -3.00 -11.12 -16.23
N LYS A 169 -1.90 -10.35 -16.17
CA LYS A 169 -0.86 -10.36 -17.20
C LYS A 169 -0.11 -11.69 -17.29
N LEU A 170 0.17 -12.34 -16.17
CA LEU A 170 0.88 -13.62 -16.13
C LEU A 170 0.05 -14.74 -16.76
N VAL A 171 -1.27 -14.78 -16.53
CA VAL A 171 -2.17 -15.76 -17.17
C VAL A 171 -2.46 -15.40 -18.64
N LYS A 172 -1.97 -14.24 -19.11
CA LYS A 172 -2.14 -13.75 -20.49
C LYS A 172 -3.61 -13.69 -20.92
N ALA A 173 -4.49 -13.26 -20.00
CA ALA A 173 -5.91 -13.11 -20.25
C ALA A 173 -6.17 -12.22 -21.49
N LYS A 174 -7.07 -12.67 -22.36
CA LYS A 174 -7.42 -11.97 -23.62
C LYS A 174 -8.90 -11.59 -23.64
N PRO A 175 -9.27 -10.52 -24.37
CA PRO A 175 -10.65 -10.16 -24.58
C PRO A 175 -11.48 -11.35 -25.12
N ASN A 176 -12.74 -11.45 -24.66
CA ASN A 176 -13.70 -12.51 -25.00
C ASN A 176 -13.39 -13.92 -24.44
N GLU A 177 -12.27 -14.15 -23.79
CA GLU A 177 -12.04 -15.39 -23.03
C GLU A 177 -12.97 -15.47 -21.82
N THR A 178 -13.38 -16.66 -21.46
CA THR A 178 -14.13 -16.91 -20.22
C THR A 178 -13.17 -17.26 -19.09
N MET A 179 -13.17 -16.43 -18.05
CA MET A 179 -12.32 -16.59 -16.88
C MET A 179 -13.17 -16.93 -15.65
N VAL A 180 -12.72 -17.89 -14.86
CA VAL A 180 -13.38 -18.28 -13.62
C VAL A 180 -12.59 -17.73 -12.44
N VAL A 181 -13.27 -17.01 -11.55
CA VAL A 181 -12.70 -16.51 -10.29
C VAL A 181 -13.40 -17.25 -9.13
N ILE A 182 -12.61 -17.89 -8.30
CA ILE A 182 -13.12 -18.64 -7.14
C ILE A 182 -12.95 -17.80 -5.88
N GLY A 183 -14.07 -17.45 -5.24
CA GLY A 183 -14.15 -16.62 -4.04
C GLY A 183 -14.40 -15.14 -4.35
N ALA A 184 -15.38 -14.53 -3.64
CA ALA A 184 -15.78 -13.13 -3.75
C ALA A 184 -15.27 -12.28 -2.55
N GLY A 185 -14.09 -12.60 -2.01
CA GLY A 185 -13.37 -11.71 -1.10
C GLY A 185 -12.71 -10.56 -1.88
N THR A 186 -12.03 -9.65 -1.18
CA THR A 186 -11.39 -8.46 -1.76
C THR A 186 -10.55 -8.79 -3.01
N MET A 187 -9.65 -9.77 -2.90
CA MET A 187 -8.79 -10.16 -4.03
C MET A 187 -9.58 -10.79 -5.18
N GLY A 188 -10.62 -11.58 -4.88
CA GLY A 188 -11.50 -12.17 -5.90
C GLY A 188 -12.26 -11.11 -6.67
N LEU A 189 -12.84 -10.15 -5.97
CA LEU A 189 -13.56 -9.01 -6.58
C LEU A 189 -12.62 -8.14 -7.44
N LEU A 190 -11.44 -7.81 -6.93
CA LEU A 190 -10.44 -7.07 -7.72
C LEU A 190 -10.02 -7.83 -8.98
N ASN A 191 -9.83 -9.17 -8.90
CA ASN A 191 -9.56 -10.00 -10.08
C ASN A 191 -10.72 -9.97 -11.07
N ALA A 192 -11.97 -10.14 -10.61
CA ALA A 192 -13.14 -10.12 -11.45
C ALA A 192 -13.30 -8.78 -12.19
N LEU A 193 -13.19 -7.66 -11.47
CA LEU A 193 -13.27 -6.31 -12.05
C LEU A 193 -12.13 -6.05 -13.04
N THR A 194 -10.91 -6.48 -12.71
CA THR A 194 -9.75 -6.33 -13.60
C THR A 194 -9.94 -7.15 -14.87
N LEU A 195 -10.34 -8.41 -14.77
CA LEU A 195 -10.61 -9.26 -15.92
C LEU A 195 -11.73 -8.71 -16.82
N LYS A 196 -12.80 -8.15 -16.23
CA LYS A 196 -13.84 -7.43 -16.97
C LYS A 196 -13.25 -6.23 -17.71
N ALA A 197 -12.40 -5.43 -17.06
CA ALA A 197 -11.72 -4.30 -17.70
C ALA A 197 -10.78 -4.73 -18.84
N TYR A 198 -10.25 -5.96 -18.79
CA TYR A 198 -9.50 -6.58 -19.89
C TYR A 198 -10.40 -7.14 -21.02
N GLY A 199 -11.71 -7.04 -20.88
CA GLY A 199 -12.68 -7.51 -21.89
C GLY A 199 -13.00 -9.01 -21.80
N CYS A 200 -12.65 -9.68 -20.69
CA CYS A 200 -12.99 -11.07 -20.46
C CYS A 200 -14.46 -11.23 -20.03
N LYS A 201 -15.01 -12.40 -20.31
CA LYS A 201 -16.24 -12.88 -19.66
C LYS A 201 -15.86 -13.49 -18.30
N VAL A 202 -16.47 -13.05 -17.21
CA VAL A 202 -16.11 -13.49 -15.87
C VAL A 202 -17.23 -14.31 -15.23
N ILE A 203 -16.89 -15.47 -14.73
CA ILE A 203 -17.73 -16.29 -13.86
C ILE A 203 -17.11 -16.23 -12.47
N LEU A 204 -17.83 -15.66 -11.49
CA LEU A 204 -17.41 -15.59 -10.10
C LEU A 204 -18.20 -16.63 -9.29
N THR A 205 -17.50 -17.42 -8.47
CA THR A 205 -18.14 -18.39 -7.57
C THR A 205 -17.88 -18.02 -6.12
N GLU A 206 -18.90 -18.16 -5.28
CA GLU A 206 -18.84 -17.89 -3.85
C GLU A 206 -19.90 -18.71 -3.12
N SER A 207 -19.66 -19.08 -1.85
CA SER A 207 -20.58 -19.85 -1.02
C SER A 207 -21.35 -19.00 0.00
N PHE A 208 -20.88 -17.79 0.32
CA PHE A 208 -21.50 -16.90 1.29
C PHE A 208 -22.43 -15.91 0.61
N GLU A 209 -23.73 -15.93 0.96
CA GLU A 209 -24.77 -15.12 0.31
C GLU A 209 -24.46 -13.61 0.36
N ASN A 210 -24.04 -13.10 1.51
CA ASN A 210 -23.67 -11.69 1.66
C ASN A 210 -22.55 -11.24 0.71
N LYS A 211 -21.60 -12.15 0.39
CA LYS A 211 -20.52 -11.87 -0.57
C LYS A 211 -21.01 -11.97 -2.01
N ILE A 212 -21.95 -12.87 -2.28
CA ILE A 212 -22.61 -12.98 -3.58
C ILE A 212 -23.39 -11.69 -3.89
N GLU A 213 -24.17 -11.19 -2.92
CA GLU A 213 -24.90 -9.95 -3.05
C GLU A 213 -23.96 -8.75 -3.30
N ASN A 214 -22.87 -8.66 -2.52
CA ASN A 214 -21.86 -7.62 -2.73
C ASN A 214 -21.24 -7.71 -4.13
N ALA A 215 -20.90 -8.91 -4.61
CA ALA A 215 -20.36 -9.11 -5.95
C ALA A 215 -21.36 -8.66 -7.03
N LYS A 216 -22.65 -9.00 -6.90
CA LYS A 216 -23.72 -8.57 -7.80
C LYS A 216 -23.89 -7.03 -7.84
N SER A 217 -23.70 -6.35 -6.70
CA SER A 217 -23.80 -4.88 -6.64
C SER A 217 -22.67 -4.16 -7.38
N LEU A 218 -21.55 -4.83 -7.57
CA LEU A 218 -20.40 -4.32 -8.32
C LEU A 218 -20.47 -4.63 -9.83
N GLY A 219 -21.51 -5.33 -10.28
CA GLY A 219 -21.74 -5.71 -11.68
C GLY A 219 -21.02 -6.98 -12.06
#